data_07eafffdb7ce461c8569aa4182b44792
#
_entry.id   07eafffdb7ce461c8569aa4182b44792
#
_cell.length_a   1.000
_cell.length_b   1.000
_cell.length_c   1.000
_cell.angle_alpha   90.00
_cell.angle_beta   90.00
_cell.angle_gamma   90.00
#
_symmetry.space_group_name_H-M   'P 1'
#
loop_
_entity.id
_entity.type
_entity.pdbx_description
1 polymer ?
#
loop_
_entity_poly.entity_id
_entity_poly.type
_entity_poly.pdbx_seq_one_letter_code
_entity_poly.pdbx_strand_id
1 'polypeptide(L)'
;FVNDEPAGTTNTVETYVDGLTPGKRNLVRFVCGERELSVGVTTPAEPFTINVRDCGAKGDAEHDDTTNIQAAIMACPKGGRVLIPAGSYRIKSLFLKSNINIELAEGAVLLARHDRAALAYIPGTVTGNEGAGYAGTDMLPLGRWEGESFSTYCSTFTGLGVHDVCIYGRGAIDGQTDFAEDNWWNKDFKNIFRPEEGREVSRPRMIFLSECENVSLAGFTVRNSPAWNIHPILCEHVDALCLSIEGPKNSHNTDGFDPESCGFVRILGCQFSVGDDCIAVKSGKLGIDPELRPATHDVLISHCYMHDGHGAVVLGSEAAGGIKDLTVSKCLFERTDRGLRVKTRRGRGKDAVNEGITFEHIRMDEVLTPFVVNSFYFCDKDGKTDYVQSREALPVDDRTPGFGATTFCDIEATNCHAAAAYITGLPESKVTRLTFQDVHVTFADDAEPFVPAMACGVEPMVRQGIIAQNVKVLDLQNVVIEGQDGEELQLQNVDKVIRA
;
A
#
# COMPACT_ATOMS: atom_id res chain seq x y z
N PHE A 1 -9.79 -26.57 -12.60
CA PHE A 1 -9.19 -27.59 -13.45
C PHE A 1 -8.17 -26.94 -14.38
N VAL A 2 -7.06 -27.63 -14.61
CA VAL A 2 -6.06 -27.27 -15.61
C VAL A 2 -5.92 -28.45 -16.57
N ASN A 3 -6.19 -28.26 -17.85
CA ASN A 3 -6.15 -29.31 -18.88
C ASN A 3 -6.99 -30.54 -18.47
N ASP A 4 -8.19 -30.30 -17.92
CA ASP A 4 -9.15 -31.26 -17.39
C ASP A 4 -8.74 -31.99 -16.10
N GLU A 5 -7.55 -31.76 -15.58
CA GLU A 5 -7.13 -32.29 -14.28
C GLU A 5 -7.54 -31.32 -13.15
N PRO A 6 -7.99 -31.85 -12.00
CA PRO A 6 -8.28 -31.00 -10.83
C PRO A 6 -7.05 -30.22 -10.38
N ALA A 7 -7.17 -28.89 -10.26
CA ALA A 7 -6.06 -28.01 -9.86
C ALA A 7 -6.25 -27.38 -8.47
N GLY A 8 -7.46 -27.51 -7.89
CA GLY A 8 -7.75 -26.96 -6.56
C GLY A 8 -9.14 -26.33 -6.48
N THR A 9 -9.40 -25.69 -5.35
CA THR A 9 -10.61 -24.91 -5.08
C THR A 9 -10.22 -23.55 -4.55
N THR A 10 -11.07 -22.54 -4.81
CA THR A 10 -10.90 -21.20 -4.27
C THR A 10 -12.24 -20.66 -3.80
N ASN A 11 -12.22 -19.80 -2.80
CA ASN A 11 -13.38 -19.03 -2.31
C ASN A 11 -13.24 -17.54 -2.64
N THR A 12 -12.21 -17.17 -3.44
CA THR A 12 -11.96 -15.79 -3.87
C THR A 12 -12.39 -15.59 -5.33
N VAL A 13 -12.66 -14.34 -5.70
CA VAL A 13 -13.06 -13.96 -7.08
C VAL A 13 -11.86 -13.83 -8.02
N GLU A 14 -10.68 -13.63 -7.48
CA GLU A 14 -9.39 -13.67 -8.17
C GLU A 14 -8.55 -14.79 -7.55
N THR A 15 -7.81 -15.54 -8.37
CA THR A 15 -6.99 -16.62 -7.84
C THR A 15 -5.76 -16.86 -8.68
N TYR A 16 -4.68 -17.25 -8.01
CA TYR A 16 -3.45 -17.70 -8.65
C TYR A 16 -3.57 -19.15 -9.07
N VAL A 17 -3.25 -19.45 -10.32
CA VAL A 17 -3.29 -20.81 -10.88
C VAL A 17 -1.88 -21.22 -11.32
N ASP A 18 -1.39 -22.31 -10.78
CA ASP A 18 -0.12 -22.94 -11.15
C ASP A 18 -0.35 -24.28 -11.89
N GLY A 19 0.73 -25.02 -12.15
CA GLY A 19 0.66 -26.32 -12.82
C GLY A 19 0.39 -26.26 -14.32
N LEU A 20 0.49 -25.08 -14.95
CA LEU A 20 0.36 -24.94 -16.39
C LEU A 20 1.55 -25.60 -17.11
N THR A 21 1.30 -26.35 -18.19
CA THR A 21 2.35 -26.97 -18.97
C THR A 21 3.14 -25.91 -19.77
N PRO A 22 4.45 -25.78 -19.56
CA PRO A 22 5.27 -24.80 -20.26
C PRO A 22 5.28 -25.01 -21.78
N GLY A 23 5.33 -23.90 -22.55
CA GLY A 23 5.43 -23.92 -24.01
C GLY A 23 4.19 -24.43 -24.73
N LYS A 24 3.06 -24.56 -24.04
CA LYS A 24 1.82 -25.10 -24.61
C LYS A 24 0.64 -24.19 -24.33
N ARG A 25 -0.42 -24.39 -25.09
CA ARG A 25 -1.74 -23.86 -24.79
C ARG A 25 -2.37 -24.72 -23.70
N ASN A 26 -2.70 -24.12 -22.58
CA ASN A 26 -3.39 -24.74 -21.46
C ASN A 26 -4.84 -24.25 -21.42
N LEU A 27 -5.75 -25.10 -21.01
CA LEU A 27 -7.14 -24.76 -20.75
C LEU A 27 -7.35 -24.70 -19.24
N VAL A 28 -7.68 -23.51 -18.72
CA VAL A 28 -8.06 -23.33 -17.32
C VAL A 28 -9.57 -23.23 -17.26
N ARG A 29 -10.19 -24.08 -16.43
CA ARG A 29 -11.62 -24.20 -16.29
C ARG A 29 -12.03 -23.99 -14.83
N PHE A 30 -12.93 -23.04 -14.61
CA PHE A 30 -13.54 -22.75 -13.31
C PHE A 30 -14.97 -23.25 -13.29
N VAL A 31 -15.36 -23.94 -12.23
CA VAL A 31 -16.71 -24.47 -12.04
C VAL A 31 -17.26 -24.00 -10.70
N CYS A 32 -18.43 -23.38 -10.71
CA CYS A 32 -19.14 -22.93 -9.51
C CYS A 32 -20.62 -23.31 -9.64
N GLY A 33 -21.03 -24.39 -9.01
CA GLY A 33 -22.37 -24.96 -9.19
C GLY A 33 -22.59 -25.36 -10.64
N GLU A 34 -23.64 -24.78 -11.27
CA GLU A 34 -23.97 -25.02 -12.69
C GLU A 34 -23.21 -24.06 -13.66
N ARG A 35 -22.45 -23.12 -13.14
CA ARG A 35 -21.70 -22.16 -13.96
C ARG A 35 -20.31 -22.67 -14.26
N GLU A 36 -19.91 -22.52 -15.50
CA GLU A 36 -18.57 -22.85 -15.96
C GLU A 36 -17.97 -21.69 -16.76
N LEU A 37 -16.71 -21.39 -16.51
CA LEU A 37 -15.88 -20.45 -17.27
C LEU A 37 -14.61 -21.15 -17.70
N SER A 38 -14.26 -21.04 -18.98
CA SER A 38 -13.03 -21.62 -19.52
C SER A 38 -12.17 -20.54 -20.18
N VAL A 39 -10.87 -20.54 -19.88
CA VAL A 39 -9.88 -19.61 -20.42
C VAL A 39 -8.70 -20.40 -20.99
N GLY A 40 -8.36 -20.11 -22.26
CA GLY A 40 -7.17 -20.68 -22.89
C GLY A 40 -5.96 -19.78 -22.68
N VAL A 41 -4.91 -20.30 -22.05
CA VAL A 41 -3.66 -19.57 -21.78
C VAL A 41 -2.50 -20.26 -22.48
N THR A 42 -1.72 -19.52 -23.28
CA THR A 42 -0.47 -20.05 -23.86
C THR A 42 0.70 -19.61 -22.99
N THR A 43 1.39 -20.55 -22.38
CA THR A 43 2.58 -20.30 -21.56
C THR A 43 3.84 -20.23 -22.42
N PRO A 44 4.84 -19.42 -22.04
CA PRO A 44 6.17 -19.51 -22.63
C PRO A 44 6.80 -20.89 -22.36
N ALA A 45 7.86 -21.23 -23.09
CA ALA A 45 8.67 -22.40 -22.78
C ALA A 45 9.26 -22.29 -21.37
N GLU A 46 9.55 -23.43 -20.75
CA GLU A 46 10.18 -23.45 -19.44
C GLU A 46 11.55 -22.74 -19.50
N PRO A 47 11.77 -21.74 -18.63
CA PRO A 47 13.03 -21.03 -18.61
C PRO A 47 14.14 -21.87 -18.01
N PHE A 48 15.40 -21.51 -18.27
CA PHE A 48 16.52 -22.07 -17.54
C PHE A 48 16.32 -21.85 -16.04
N THR A 49 16.41 -22.91 -15.26
CA THR A 49 16.11 -22.87 -13.82
C THR A 49 17.36 -23.17 -12.99
N ILE A 50 17.62 -22.31 -12.01
CA ILE A 50 18.58 -22.55 -10.94
C ILE A 50 17.81 -22.85 -9.66
N ASN A 51 17.98 -24.07 -9.12
CA ASN A 51 17.47 -24.40 -7.80
C ASN A 51 18.48 -23.89 -6.74
N VAL A 52 18.03 -23.12 -5.77
CA VAL A 52 18.92 -22.56 -4.74
C VAL A 52 19.65 -23.61 -3.91
N ARG A 53 19.10 -24.83 -3.83
CA ARG A 53 19.78 -25.96 -3.16
C ARG A 53 21.04 -26.42 -3.92
N ASP A 54 21.05 -26.27 -5.24
CA ASP A 54 22.25 -26.57 -6.05
C ASP A 54 23.35 -25.55 -5.80
N CYS A 55 23.00 -24.36 -5.33
CA CYS A 55 23.94 -23.33 -4.86
C CYS A 55 24.31 -23.47 -3.37
N GLY A 56 23.82 -24.53 -2.69
CA GLY A 56 24.17 -24.86 -1.32
C GLY A 56 23.20 -24.36 -0.25
N ALA A 57 22.08 -23.74 -0.63
CA ALA A 57 21.05 -23.34 0.33
C ALA A 57 20.46 -24.57 1.05
N LYS A 58 20.27 -24.48 2.36
CA LYS A 58 19.83 -25.59 3.22
C LYS A 58 18.31 -25.58 3.43
N GLY A 59 17.71 -24.43 3.68
CA GLY A 59 16.27 -24.33 3.96
C GLY A 59 15.84 -25.10 5.20
N ASP A 60 16.66 -25.12 6.25
CA ASP A 60 16.47 -25.86 7.49
C ASP A 60 16.16 -24.96 8.70
N ALA A 61 15.92 -23.68 8.48
CA ALA A 61 15.70 -22.64 9.50
C ALA A 61 16.91 -22.33 10.41
N GLU A 62 18.05 -22.97 10.20
CA GLU A 62 19.24 -22.83 11.05
C GLU A 62 20.37 -22.09 10.34
N HIS A 63 20.71 -22.51 9.12
CA HIS A 63 21.79 -21.92 8.34
C HIS A 63 21.39 -20.57 7.73
N ASP A 64 22.37 -19.69 7.57
CA ASP A 64 22.21 -18.43 6.82
C ASP A 64 22.32 -18.72 5.31
N ASP A 65 21.19 -18.76 4.62
CA ASP A 65 21.10 -19.09 3.20
C ASP A 65 21.24 -17.85 2.28
N THR A 66 21.50 -16.67 2.85
CA THR A 66 21.57 -15.40 2.10
C THR A 66 22.50 -15.47 0.92
N THR A 67 23.75 -15.87 1.14
CA THR A 67 24.77 -15.89 0.08
C THR A 67 24.45 -16.91 -1.01
N ASN A 68 23.90 -18.04 -0.64
CA ASN A 68 23.56 -19.13 -1.57
C ASN A 68 22.40 -18.73 -2.49
N ILE A 69 21.35 -18.11 -1.92
CA ILE A 69 20.23 -17.61 -2.72
C ILE A 69 20.65 -16.40 -3.56
N GLN A 70 21.46 -15.48 -3.00
CA GLN A 70 21.99 -14.36 -3.76
C GLN A 70 22.89 -14.81 -4.94
N ALA A 71 23.68 -15.86 -4.74
CA ALA A 71 24.52 -16.42 -5.81
C ALA A 71 23.62 -17.00 -6.93
N ALA A 72 22.55 -17.71 -6.60
CA ALA A 72 21.57 -18.21 -7.57
C ALA A 72 20.92 -17.07 -8.37
N ILE A 73 20.51 -15.98 -7.68
CA ILE A 73 19.96 -14.78 -8.32
C ILE A 73 20.98 -14.19 -9.32
N MET A 74 22.22 -13.98 -8.90
CA MET A 74 23.23 -13.37 -9.75
C MET A 74 23.66 -14.24 -10.92
N ALA A 75 23.73 -15.57 -10.73
CA ALA A 75 24.13 -16.54 -11.77
C ALA A 75 23.01 -16.82 -12.78
N CYS A 76 21.74 -16.59 -12.43
CA CYS A 76 20.61 -16.89 -13.29
C CYS A 76 20.69 -16.08 -14.59
N PRO A 77 20.58 -16.72 -15.77
CA PRO A 77 20.62 -15.99 -17.04
C PRO A 77 19.38 -15.11 -17.25
N LYS A 78 19.46 -14.19 -18.20
CA LYS A 78 18.32 -13.33 -18.59
C LYS A 78 17.08 -14.16 -18.90
N GLY A 79 15.96 -13.80 -18.26
CA GLY A 79 14.68 -14.49 -18.41
C GLY A 79 14.64 -15.88 -17.73
N GLY A 80 15.71 -16.26 -17.02
CA GLY A 80 15.75 -17.50 -16.25
C GLY A 80 14.92 -17.45 -14.97
N ARG A 81 14.79 -18.58 -14.31
CA ARG A 81 14.06 -18.78 -13.06
C ARG A 81 15.02 -19.19 -11.93
N VAL A 82 14.91 -18.54 -10.78
CA VAL A 82 15.46 -18.99 -9.51
C VAL A 82 14.35 -19.70 -8.75
N LEU A 83 14.48 -20.98 -8.53
CA LEU A 83 13.53 -21.80 -7.78
C LEU A 83 13.98 -21.90 -6.32
N ILE A 84 13.13 -21.44 -5.41
CA ILE A 84 13.26 -21.61 -3.97
C ILE A 84 12.26 -22.71 -3.58
N PRO A 85 12.67 -23.98 -3.44
CA PRO A 85 11.78 -25.09 -3.13
C PRO A 85 11.34 -25.06 -1.67
N ALA A 86 10.37 -25.94 -1.31
CA ALA A 86 9.89 -26.07 0.07
C ALA A 86 11.04 -26.17 1.08
N GLY A 87 10.96 -25.39 2.16
CA GLY A 87 11.96 -25.27 3.21
C GLY A 87 11.89 -23.90 3.90
N SER A 88 12.59 -23.76 5.01
CA SER A 88 12.65 -22.52 5.79
C SER A 88 14.05 -21.91 5.69
N TYR A 89 14.19 -20.84 4.94
CA TYR A 89 15.48 -20.23 4.60
C TYR A 89 15.73 -18.99 5.42
N ARG A 90 16.69 -19.01 6.34
CA ARG A 90 17.10 -17.81 7.09
C ARG A 90 17.94 -16.91 6.21
N ILE A 91 17.48 -15.68 6.02
CA ILE A 91 18.12 -14.71 5.14
C ILE A 91 18.21 -13.32 5.79
N LYS A 92 19.12 -12.51 5.30
CA LYS A 92 19.23 -11.08 5.60
C LYS A 92 18.49 -10.28 4.54
N SER A 93 19.19 -9.89 3.48
CA SER A 93 18.65 -9.13 2.37
C SER A 93 19.11 -9.74 1.05
N LEU A 94 18.20 -9.77 0.08
CA LEU A 94 18.46 -10.24 -1.28
C LEU A 94 18.30 -9.07 -2.24
N PHE A 95 19.32 -8.84 -3.07
CA PHE A 95 19.29 -7.82 -4.10
C PHE A 95 18.82 -8.41 -5.43
N LEU A 96 17.83 -7.77 -6.00
CA LEU A 96 17.28 -8.15 -7.30
C LEU A 96 18.18 -7.72 -8.44
N LYS A 97 18.02 -8.34 -9.58
CA LYS A 97 18.59 -7.91 -10.86
C LYS A 97 17.53 -7.92 -11.94
N SER A 98 17.77 -7.23 -13.04
CA SER A 98 16.83 -7.18 -14.16
C SER A 98 16.68 -8.51 -14.89
N ASN A 99 15.52 -8.72 -15.51
CA ASN A 99 15.17 -9.87 -16.35
C ASN A 99 15.24 -11.22 -15.59
N ILE A 100 14.61 -11.30 -14.43
CA ILE A 100 14.65 -12.50 -13.58
C ILE A 100 13.26 -12.89 -13.10
N ASN A 101 13.05 -14.19 -12.97
CA ASN A 101 11.90 -14.79 -12.33
C ASN A 101 12.35 -15.50 -11.06
N ILE A 102 11.67 -15.23 -9.93
CA ILE A 102 11.93 -15.87 -8.63
C ILE A 102 10.67 -16.59 -8.21
N GLU A 103 10.74 -17.90 -8.11
CA GLU A 103 9.64 -18.74 -7.66
C GLU A 103 9.82 -19.15 -6.21
N LEU A 104 8.88 -18.73 -5.36
CA LEU A 104 8.69 -19.24 -4.01
C LEU A 104 7.73 -20.42 -4.09
N ALA A 105 8.24 -21.64 -4.18
CA ALA A 105 7.40 -22.82 -4.27
C ALA A 105 6.52 -22.99 -3.02
N GLU A 106 5.44 -23.75 -3.14
CA GLU A 106 4.59 -24.09 -1.99
C GLU A 106 5.44 -24.73 -0.86
N GLY A 107 5.29 -24.21 0.36
CA GLY A 107 6.10 -24.61 1.52
C GLY A 107 7.49 -23.97 1.61
N ALA A 108 7.87 -23.11 0.68
CA ALA A 108 9.05 -22.26 0.83
C ALA A 108 8.75 -21.07 1.75
N VAL A 109 9.60 -20.84 2.75
CA VAL A 109 9.48 -19.70 3.65
C VAL A 109 10.83 -18.99 3.75
N LEU A 110 10.89 -17.73 3.35
CA LEU A 110 12.03 -16.86 3.59
C LEU A 110 11.87 -16.22 4.98
N LEU A 111 12.73 -16.59 5.93
CA LEU A 111 12.75 -16.11 7.30
C LEU A 111 13.74 -14.95 7.40
N ALA A 112 13.22 -13.72 7.45
CA ALA A 112 14.07 -12.52 7.55
C ALA A 112 14.71 -12.43 8.94
N ARG A 113 16.01 -12.15 8.99
CA ARG A 113 16.73 -11.94 10.24
C ARG A 113 16.48 -10.53 10.77
N HIS A 114 16.33 -10.40 12.06
CA HIS A 114 16.17 -9.13 12.78
C HIS A 114 17.46 -8.70 13.54
N ASP A 115 18.56 -9.44 13.38
CA ASP A 115 19.88 -9.04 13.92
C ASP A 115 20.40 -7.78 13.20
N ARG A 116 20.15 -6.64 13.81
CA ARG A 116 20.47 -5.31 13.26
C ARG A 116 21.94 -5.13 12.91
N ALA A 117 22.85 -5.73 13.68
CA ALA A 117 24.29 -5.65 13.42
C ALA A 117 24.71 -6.39 12.14
N ALA A 118 23.94 -7.39 11.73
CA ALA A 118 24.20 -8.19 10.54
C ALA A 118 23.50 -7.68 9.28
N LEU A 119 22.56 -6.73 9.40
CA LEU A 119 21.81 -6.18 8.27
C LEU A 119 22.59 -5.03 7.62
N ALA A 120 22.68 -5.07 6.29
CA ALA A 120 23.11 -3.93 5.50
C ALA A 120 22.03 -2.82 5.52
N TYR A 121 22.44 -1.60 5.31
CA TYR A 121 21.53 -0.49 5.08
C TYR A 121 21.96 0.31 3.84
N ILE A 122 21.02 1.00 3.23
CA ILE A 122 21.24 1.92 2.11
C ILE A 122 21.04 3.36 2.58
N PRO A 123 21.83 4.32 2.08
CA PRO A 123 21.62 5.73 2.39
C PRO A 123 20.30 6.22 1.79
N GLY A 124 19.87 7.42 2.18
CA GLY A 124 18.66 8.05 1.64
C GLY A 124 18.81 8.35 0.15
N THR A 125 19.45 9.47 -0.16
CA THR A 125 19.74 9.88 -1.55
C THR A 125 21.24 9.98 -1.74
N VAL A 126 21.71 9.46 -2.86
CA VAL A 126 23.12 9.60 -3.28
C VAL A 126 23.15 10.61 -4.43
N THR A 127 23.96 11.67 -4.28
CA THR A 127 24.27 12.60 -5.36
C THR A 127 25.45 12.07 -6.15
N GLY A 128 25.39 12.16 -7.49
CA GLY A 128 26.52 11.85 -8.35
C GLY A 128 27.74 12.69 -7.98
N ASN A 129 28.94 12.12 -8.09
CA ASN A 129 30.18 12.83 -7.80
C ASN A 129 30.41 13.87 -8.91
N GLU A 130 30.49 15.15 -8.57
CA GLU A 130 30.92 16.20 -9.49
C GLU A 130 32.33 15.82 -10.00
N GLY A 131 32.41 15.39 -11.23
CA GLY A 131 33.69 14.96 -11.85
C GLY A 131 33.67 13.60 -12.51
N ALA A 132 32.63 12.81 -12.31
CA ALA A 132 32.44 11.52 -13.00
C ALA A 132 31.72 11.63 -14.36
N GLY A 133 31.58 12.85 -14.92
CA GLY A 133 30.94 13.06 -16.22
C GLY A 133 29.42 12.99 -16.23
N TYR A 134 28.80 12.89 -15.07
CA TYR A 134 27.37 13.03 -14.89
C TYR A 134 27.04 14.51 -14.78
N ALA A 135 26.41 15.04 -15.80
CA ALA A 135 26.00 16.44 -15.83
C ALA A 135 24.80 16.64 -14.91
N GLY A 136 25.00 17.35 -13.82
CA GLY A 136 23.96 17.91 -12.94
C GLY A 136 23.12 16.86 -12.22
N THR A 137 22.42 17.13 -11.29
CA THR A 137 21.24 16.58 -10.58
C THR A 137 20.93 15.06 -10.60
N ASP A 138 21.85 14.18 -10.94
CA ASP A 138 21.64 12.73 -10.87
C ASP A 138 21.62 12.28 -9.40
N MET A 139 20.50 12.57 -8.73
CA MET A 139 20.21 12.06 -7.41
C MET A 139 19.55 10.70 -7.55
N LEU A 140 20.18 9.65 -7.04
CA LEU A 140 19.61 8.33 -6.95
C LEU A 140 18.91 8.16 -5.58
N PRO A 141 17.60 8.06 -5.52
CA PRO A 141 16.87 7.86 -4.28
C PRO A 141 16.95 6.39 -3.87
N LEU A 142 17.92 6.05 -3.05
CA LEU A 142 18.13 4.69 -2.57
C LEU A 142 17.24 4.33 -1.38
N GLY A 143 17.02 5.25 -0.46
CA GLY A 143 16.22 5.04 0.73
C GLY A 143 15.29 6.21 1.02
N ARG A 144 14.06 5.89 1.42
CA ARG A 144 13.07 6.89 1.81
C ARG A 144 12.22 6.36 2.97
N TRP A 145 11.87 7.23 3.88
CA TRP A 145 10.98 6.94 4.98
C TRP A 145 10.04 8.12 5.23
N GLU A 146 8.74 7.85 5.29
CA GLU A 146 7.70 8.87 5.50
C GLU A 146 7.86 10.09 4.56
N GLY A 147 8.15 9.84 3.28
CA GLY A 147 8.28 10.86 2.25
C GLY A 147 9.54 11.73 2.32
N GLU A 148 10.52 11.35 3.12
CA GLU A 148 11.81 12.06 3.24
C GLU A 148 12.96 11.13 2.87
N SER A 149 14.05 11.69 2.30
CA SER A 149 15.29 10.95 2.07
C SER A 149 15.85 10.46 3.41
N PHE A 150 15.94 9.17 3.60
CA PHE A 150 16.32 8.59 4.88
C PHE A 150 17.06 7.26 4.70
N SER A 151 18.10 7.02 5.50
CA SER A 151 18.79 5.73 5.50
C SER A 151 17.84 4.62 5.99
N THR A 152 17.84 3.47 5.31
CA THR A 152 16.97 2.36 5.63
C THR A 152 17.72 1.04 5.60
N TYR A 153 17.41 0.13 6.52
CA TYR A 153 17.90 -1.24 6.40
C TYR A 153 17.41 -1.87 5.10
N CYS A 154 18.27 -2.64 4.45
CA CYS A 154 17.91 -3.37 3.25
C CYS A 154 16.78 -4.34 3.52
N SER A 155 15.81 -4.37 2.63
CA SER A 155 14.63 -5.22 2.70
C SER A 155 14.96 -6.68 2.37
N THR A 156 14.04 -7.57 2.69
CA THR A 156 14.16 -8.99 2.32
C THR A 156 14.41 -9.14 0.83
N PHE A 157 13.61 -8.45 0.00
CA PHE A 157 13.96 -8.18 -1.41
C PHE A 157 14.17 -6.68 -1.63
N THR A 158 15.32 -6.33 -2.17
CA THR A 158 15.69 -4.94 -2.51
C THR A 158 15.99 -4.84 -3.99
N GLY A 159 15.21 -4.06 -4.73
CA GLY A 159 15.40 -3.75 -6.15
C GLY A 159 15.76 -2.28 -6.33
N LEU A 160 16.85 -2.00 -7.03
CA LEU A 160 17.32 -0.64 -7.30
C LEU A 160 17.60 -0.51 -8.81
N GLY A 161 16.79 0.27 -9.52
CA GLY A 161 16.92 0.49 -10.96
C GLY A 161 16.80 -0.79 -11.80
N VAL A 162 16.05 -1.79 -11.33
CA VAL A 162 15.88 -3.07 -12.04
C VAL A 162 14.59 -3.11 -12.83
N HIS A 163 14.55 -3.92 -13.88
CA HIS A 163 13.38 -4.05 -14.75
C HIS A 163 13.11 -5.51 -15.13
N ASP A 164 11.86 -5.79 -15.50
CA ASP A 164 11.41 -7.12 -15.92
C ASP A 164 11.68 -8.18 -14.82
N VAL A 165 11.14 -7.94 -13.63
CA VAL A 165 11.28 -8.82 -12.46
C VAL A 165 9.93 -9.42 -12.12
N CYS A 166 9.90 -10.75 -11.95
CA CYS A 166 8.73 -11.45 -11.46
C CYS A 166 9.08 -12.27 -10.22
N ILE A 167 8.37 -12.00 -9.10
CA ILE A 167 8.42 -12.82 -7.88
C ILE A 167 7.05 -13.46 -7.73
N TYR A 168 6.98 -14.78 -7.69
CA TYR A 168 5.70 -15.49 -7.70
C TYR A 168 5.74 -16.82 -6.97
N GLY A 169 4.59 -17.44 -6.82
CA GLY A 169 4.44 -18.77 -6.25
C GLY A 169 3.52 -18.80 -5.03
N ARG A 170 3.53 -19.89 -4.28
CA ARG A 170 2.69 -20.11 -3.09
C ARG A 170 3.49 -20.16 -1.77
N GLY A 171 4.74 -19.72 -1.81
CA GLY A 171 5.57 -19.62 -0.62
C GLY A 171 5.26 -18.39 0.22
N ALA A 172 6.12 -18.11 1.20
CA ALA A 172 5.95 -16.97 2.09
C ALA A 172 7.27 -16.24 2.36
N ILE A 173 7.14 -14.95 2.67
CA ILE A 173 8.19 -14.11 3.24
C ILE A 173 7.74 -13.72 4.64
N ASP A 174 8.50 -14.11 5.66
CA ASP A 174 8.18 -13.88 7.06
C ASP A 174 9.25 -12.98 7.70
N GLY A 175 8.84 -11.78 8.12
CA GLY A 175 9.71 -10.82 8.80
C GLY A 175 10.13 -11.21 10.20
N GLN A 176 9.50 -12.25 10.76
CA GLN A 176 9.76 -12.74 12.12
C GLN A 176 9.68 -11.63 13.18
N THR A 177 8.89 -10.60 12.92
CA THR A 177 8.75 -9.45 13.81
C THR A 177 7.72 -9.75 14.88
N ASP A 178 8.02 -9.36 16.10
CA ASP A 178 7.14 -9.45 17.26
C ASP A 178 7.37 -8.25 18.23
N PHE A 179 6.72 -8.28 19.40
CA PHE A 179 6.80 -7.24 20.44
C PHE A 179 7.88 -7.50 21.50
N ALA A 180 8.79 -8.45 21.27
CA ALA A 180 9.91 -8.70 22.19
C ALA A 180 10.82 -7.47 22.32
N GLU A 181 11.55 -7.36 23.41
CA GLU A 181 12.34 -6.19 23.78
C GLU A 181 13.38 -5.80 22.72
N ASP A 182 13.95 -6.77 22.03
CA ASP A 182 14.97 -6.58 20.99
C ASP A 182 14.44 -6.66 19.56
N ASN A 183 13.13 -6.79 19.36
CA ASN A 183 12.52 -6.92 18.05
C ASN A 183 11.92 -5.59 17.53
N TRP A 184 11.50 -5.58 16.27
CA TRP A 184 11.16 -4.36 15.53
C TRP A 184 9.85 -3.68 15.98
N TRP A 185 8.88 -4.40 16.55
CA TRP A 185 7.62 -3.80 17.01
C TRP A 185 7.71 -3.23 18.43
N ASN A 186 8.84 -3.36 19.07
CA ASN A 186 9.08 -2.61 20.30
C ASN A 186 9.18 -1.12 19.97
N LYS A 187 8.34 -0.29 20.60
CA LYS A 187 8.23 1.15 20.31
C LYS A 187 9.51 1.94 20.56
N ASP A 188 10.36 1.46 21.45
CA ASP A 188 11.62 2.11 21.81
C ASP A 188 12.69 1.95 20.70
N PHE A 189 12.43 1.08 19.71
CA PHE A 189 13.34 0.78 18.61
C PHE A 189 12.78 1.11 17.22
N LYS A 190 11.86 2.06 17.10
CA LYS A 190 11.28 2.47 15.81
C LYS A 190 12.33 2.86 14.79
N ASN A 191 13.26 3.73 15.19
CA ASN A 191 14.41 4.14 14.39
C ASN A 191 15.65 3.99 15.26
N ILE A 192 16.69 3.41 14.71
CA ILE A 192 17.89 3.13 15.47
C ILE A 192 18.96 4.15 15.11
N PHE A 193 19.32 4.95 16.09
CA PHE A 193 20.50 5.78 15.97
C PHE A 193 21.73 4.90 16.01
N ARG A 194 22.56 4.98 14.97
CA ARG A 194 23.88 4.33 14.92
C ARG A 194 24.95 5.36 15.28
N PRO A 195 25.46 5.37 16.53
CA PRO A 195 26.44 6.37 17.00
C PRO A 195 27.71 6.39 16.19
N GLU A 196 28.16 5.22 15.73
CA GLU A 196 29.35 5.04 14.92
C GLU A 196 29.23 5.69 13.52
N GLU A 197 28.00 5.92 13.09
CA GLU A 197 27.69 6.51 11.78
C GLU A 197 27.04 7.88 11.89
N GLY A 198 26.67 8.29 13.10
CA GLY A 198 26.05 9.58 13.38
C GLY A 198 24.68 9.77 12.73
N ARG A 199 23.93 8.68 12.45
CA ARG A 199 22.63 8.72 11.77
C ARG A 199 21.61 7.73 12.33
N GLU A 200 20.35 8.05 12.11
CA GLU A 200 19.25 7.12 12.29
C GLU A 200 19.05 6.29 11.01
N VAL A 201 18.64 5.05 11.18
CA VAL A 201 18.30 4.11 10.10
C VAL A 201 16.91 3.56 10.32
N SER A 202 16.02 3.70 9.34
CA SER A 202 14.66 3.17 9.45
C SER A 202 14.62 1.65 9.34
N ARG A 203 13.57 1.07 9.90
CA ARG A 203 13.28 -0.37 9.83
C ARG A 203 13.21 -0.86 8.38
N PRO A 204 13.59 -2.12 8.09
CA PRO A 204 13.45 -2.68 6.75
C PRO A 204 11.97 -2.88 6.38
N ARG A 205 11.67 -2.89 5.08
CA ARG A 205 10.44 -3.41 4.50
C ARG A 205 10.63 -4.89 4.16
N MET A 206 9.58 -5.56 3.75
CA MET A 206 9.73 -6.89 3.17
C MET A 206 10.19 -6.80 1.71
N ILE A 207 9.55 -5.96 0.92
CA ILE A 207 9.94 -5.69 -0.48
C ILE A 207 10.09 -4.19 -0.65
N PHE A 208 11.27 -3.76 -1.07
CA PHE A 208 11.57 -2.38 -1.40
C PHE A 208 12.08 -2.28 -2.84
N LEU A 209 11.44 -1.43 -3.61
CA LEU A 209 11.76 -1.20 -5.02
C LEU A 209 11.97 0.29 -5.24
N SER A 210 13.10 0.68 -5.82
CA SER A 210 13.38 2.08 -6.18
C SER A 210 13.73 2.18 -7.65
N GLU A 211 13.03 3.06 -8.39
CA GLU A 211 13.23 3.28 -9.84
C GLU A 211 13.18 1.99 -10.68
N CYS A 212 12.26 1.09 -10.34
CA CYS A 212 12.08 -0.18 -11.04
C CYS A 212 10.95 -0.10 -12.08
N GLU A 213 11.04 -0.92 -13.12
CA GLU A 213 10.06 -0.99 -14.20
C GLU A 213 9.63 -2.43 -14.48
N ASN A 214 8.35 -2.65 -14.79
CA ASN A 214 7.79 -3.97 -15.10
C ASN A 214 8.06 -5.01 -13.99
N VAL A 215 7.58 -4.74 -12.78
CA VAL A 215 7.70 -5.67 -11.65
C VAL A 215 6.37 -6.32 -11.37
N SER A 216 6.35 -7.65 -11.28
CA SER A 216 5.17 -8.44 -10.94
C SER A 216 5.41 -9.26 -9.68
N LEU A 217 4.50 -9.15 -8.73
CA LEU A 217 4.47 -9.87 -7.46
C LEU A 217 3.19 -10.70 -7.42
N ALA A 218 3.26 -12.04 -7.35
CA ALA A 218 2.06 -12.85 -7.51
C ALA A 218 2.00 -14.11 -6.62
N GLY A 219 0.89 -14.26 -5.91
CA GLY A 219 0.43 -15.50 -5.30
C GLY A 219 1.03 -15.90 -3.95
N PHE A 220 2.05 -15.23 -3.47
CA PHE A 220 2.72 -15.55 -2.20
C PHE A 220 2.21 -14.73 -1.00
N THR A 221 2.58 -15.18 0.18
CA THR A 221 2.26 -14.50 1.45
C THR A 221 3.43 -13.64 1.92
N VAL A 222 3.14 -12.43 2.40
CA VAL A 222 4.07 -11.56 3.14
C VAL A 222 3.52 -11.36 4.54
N ARG A 223 4.30 -11.65 5.57
CA ARG A 223 3.82 -11.54 6.93
C ARG A 223 4.85 -11.04 7.93
N ASN A 224 4.36 -10.52 9.06
CA ASN A 224 5.17 -10.06 10.19
C ASN A 224 6.28 -9.08 9.78
N SER A 225 5.95 -8.11 8.93
CA SER A 225 6.92 -7.12 8.47
C SER A 225 7.40 -6.21 9.61
N PRO A 226 8.67 -5.84 9.65
CA PRO A 226 9.19 -4.83 10.58
C PRO A 226 8.52 -3.46 10.46
N ALA A 227 8.15 -3.08 9.24
CA ALA A 227 7.52 -1.82 8.89
C ALA A 227 6.57 -2.03 7.69
N TRP A 228 6.41 -1.07 6.78
CA TRP A 228 5.66 -1.21 5.53
C TRP A 228 6.03 -2.50 4.82
N ASN A 229 5.04 -3.24 4.35
CA ASN A 229 5.30 -4.54 3.75
C ASN A 229 5.94 -4.39 2.36
N ILE A 230 5.26 -3.74 1.44
CA ILE A 230 5.71 -3.57 0.04
C ILE A 230 5.73 -2.08 -0.28
N HIS A 231 6.91 -1.57 -0.61
CA HIS A 231 7.12 -0.16 -0.87
C HIS A 231 7.86 0.06 -2.20
N PRO A 232 7.15 0.19 -3.32
CA PRO A 232 7.72 0.72 -4.56
C PRO A 232 7.77 2.25 -4.50
N ILE A 233 8.90 2.81 -4.96
CA ILE A 233 9.11 4.25 -5.08
C ILE A 233 9.65 4.58 -6.46
N LEU A 234 9.10 5.60 -7.13
CA LEU A 234 9.50 6.01 -8.48
C LEU A 234 9.50 4.84 -9.48
N CYS A 235 8.56 3.92 -9.31
CA CYS A 235 8.45 2.73 -10.14
C CYS A 235 7.33 2.89 -11.18
N GLU A 236 7.51 2.24 -12.32
CA GLU A 236 6.53 2.19 -13.40
C GLU A 236 6.13 0.73 -13.67
N HIS A 237 4.82 0.50 -13.92
CA HIS A 237 4.27 -0.83 -14.22
C HIS A 237 4.54 -1.86 -13.10
N VAL A 238 3.93 -1.65 -11.94
CA VAL A 238 4.00 -2.57 -10.81
C VAL A 238 2.69 -3.30 -10.62
N ASP A 239 2.76 -4.63 -10.66
CA ASP A 239 1.63 -5.51 -10.44
C ASP A 239 1.75 -6.27 -9.12
N ALA A 240 0.72 -6.20 -8.27
CA ALA A 240 0.53 -7.03 -7.10
C ALA A 240 -0.72 -7.89 -7.30
N LEU A 241 -0.55 -9.20 -7.45
CA LEU A 241 -1.60 -10.11 -7.91
C LEU A 241 -1.81 -11.23 -6.89
N CYS A 242 -2.99 -11.34 -6.33
CA CYS A 242 -3.37 -12.43 -5.40
C CYS A 242 -2.37 -12.64 -4.24
N LEU A 243 -1.83 -11.57 -3.70
CA LEU A 243 -0.96 -11.62 -2.52
C LEU A 243 -1.80 -11.73 -1.24
N SER A 244 -1.26 -12.41 -0.21
CA SER A 244 -1.73 -12.30 1.17
C SER A 244 -0.72 -11.50 1.98
N ILE A 245 -1.16 -10.40 2.61
CA ILE A 245 -0.30 -9.52 3.41
C ILE A 245 -0.86 -9.46 4.82
N GLU A 246 -0.09 -9.97 5.78
CA GLU A 246 -0.58 -10.31 7.11
C GLU A 246 0.29 -9.74 8.22
N GLY A 247 -0.35 -9.21 9.25
CA GLY A 247 0.29 -8.77 10.49
C GLY A 247 -0.76 -8.53 11.58
N PRO A 248 -0.36 -8.53 12.86
CA PRO A 248 -1.28 -8.22 13.94
C PRO A 248 -1.85 -6.82 13.86
N LYS A 249 -3.14 -6.66 14.17
CA LYS A 249 -3.84 -5.36 14.15
C LYS A 249 -3.16 -4.26 15.00
N ASN A 250 -2.42 -4.63 16.02
CA ASN A 250 -1.71 -3.70 16.93
C ASN A 250 -0.24 -3.46 16.55
N SER A 251 0.24 -4.00 15.43
CA SER A 251 1.58 -3.70 14.91
C SER A 251 1.57 -2.32 14.25
N HIS A 252 2.58 -1.49 14.52
CA HIS A 252 2.61 -0.11 14.04
C HIS A 252 3.46 0.08 12.79
N ASN A 253 3.01 0.94 11.87
CA ASN A 253 3.61 1.21 10.57
C ASN A 253 3.80 -0.07 9.73
N THR A 254 2.87 -0.99 9.81
CA THR A 254 2.88 -2.22 9.01
C THR A 254 1.90 -2.13 7.86
N ASP A 255 1.88 -0.97 7.20
CA ASP A 255 1.11 -0.72 5.99
C ASP A 255 1.34 -1.86 4.98
N GLY A 256 0.29 -2.26 4.26
CA GLY A 256 0.36 -3.42 3.37
C GLY A 256 1.10 -3.11 2.07
N PHE A 257 0.67 -2.09 1.34
CA PHE A 257 1.27 -1.71 0.05
C PHE A 257 1.29 -0.19 -0.11
N ASP A 258 2.49 0.36 -0.25
CA ASP A 258 2.72 1.81 -0.28
C ASP A 258 3.33 2.27 -1.61
N PRO A 259 2.56 2.44 -2.70
CA PRO A 259 3.12 2.99 -3.92
C PRO A 259 3.40 4.49 -3.72
N GLU A 260 4.67 4.88 -3.84
CA GLU A 260 5.11 6.26 -3.67
C GLU A 260 5.69 6.81 -4.98
N SER A 261 5.08 7.85 -5.55
CA SER A 261 5.52 8.45 -6.81
C SER A 261 5.63 7.43 -7.95
N CYS A 262 4.67 6.52 -8.05
CA CYS A 262 4.62 5.42 -9.02
C CYS A 262 3.57 5.65 -10.10
N GLY A 263 3.79 5.10 -11.28
CA GLY A 263 2.82 5.07 -12.38
C GLY A 263 2.40 3.64 -12.75
N PHE A 264 1.16 3.50 -13.28
CA PHE A 264 0.59 2.23 -13.78
C PHE A 264 0.70 1.08 -12.77
N VAL A 265 0.13 1.30 -11.58
CA VAL A 265 0.12 0.30 -10.49
C VAL A 265 -1.18 -0.48 -10.50
N ARG A 266 -1.11 -1.81 -10.47
CA ARG A 266 -2.28 -2.69 -10.36
C ARG A 266 -2.17 -3.56 -9.11
N ILE A 267 -3.20 -3.52 -8.26
CA ILE A 267 -3.32 -4.36 -7.06
C ILE A 267 -4.62 -5.13 -7.21
N LEU A 268 -4.52 -6.41 -7.58
CA LEU A 268 -5.67 -7.23 -7.97
C LEU A 268 -5.77 -8.51 -7.13
N GLY A 269 -6.94 -8.74 -6.54
CA GLY A 269 -7.23 -9.95 -5.79
C GLY A 269 -6.39 -10.14 -4.53
N CYS A 270 -5.76 -9.11 -4.03
CA CYS A 270 -4.92 -9.18 -2.83
C CYS A 270 -5.76 -9.16 -1.54
N GLN A 271 -5.23 -9.79 -0.50
CA GLN A 271 -5.81 -9.79 0.84
C GLN A 271 -4.87 -9.08 1.81
N PHE A 272 -5.44 -8.21 2.63
CA PHE A 272 -4.71 -7.43 3.63
C PHE A 272 -5.31 -7.62 5.01
N SER A 273 -4.49 -7.92 5.99
CA SER A 273 -4.83 -7.87 7.41
C SER A 273 -3.60 -7.33 8.15
N VAL A 274 -3.59 -6.04 8.46
CA VAL A 274 -2.38 -5.32 8.91
C VAL A 274 -2.69 -4.39 10.09
N GLY A 275 -1.64 -3.88 10.72
CA GLY A 275 -1.76 -3.01 11.89
C GLY A 275 -1.72 -1.51 11.58
N ASP A 276 -1.59 -1.11 10.31
CA ASP A 276 -1.69 0.27 9.84
C ASP A 276 -2.52 0.31 8.55
N ASP A 277 -2.29 1.21 7.62
CA ASP A 277 -3.10 1.31 6.40
C ASP A 277 -2.94 0.08 5.49
N CYS A 278 -4.02 -0.48 4.93
CA CYS A 278 -3.90 -1.65 4.04
C CYS A 278 -3.20 -1.28 2.74
N ILE A 279 -3.62 -0.19 2.10
CA ILE A 279 -2.94 0.41 0.95
C ILE A 279 -2.81 1.90 1.20
N ALA A 280 -1.59 2.44 1.18
CA ALA A 280 -1.35 3.87 1.37
C ALA A 280 -0.60 4.48 0.17
N VAL A 281 -1.33 5.15 -0.69
CA VAL A 281 -0.79 5.81 -1.89
C VAL A 281 -0.12 7.11 -1.50
N LYS A 282 1.13 7.28 -1.91
CA LYS A 282 2.02 8.37 -1.48
C LYS A 282 2.72 9.03 -2.69
N SER A 283 3.24 10.24 -2.51
CA SER A 283 4.09 10.94 -3.50
C SER A 283 5.03 11.95 -2.83
N GLY A 284 5.68 11.55 -1.75
CA GLY A 284 6.73 12.31 -1.07
C GLY A 284 6.27 13.54 -0.28
N LYS A 285 7.23 14.28 0.25
CA LYS A 285 7.06 15.56 0.97
C LYS A 285 7.76 16.70 0.25
N LEU A 286 7.42 17.96 0.58
CA LEU A 286 7.99 19.17 -0.03
C LEU A 286 9.52 19.30 0.09
N GLY A 287 10.13 18.68 1.08
CA GLY A 287 11.60 18.67 1.25
C GLY A 287 12.35 17.84 0.21
N ILE A 288 11.64 17.04 -0.60
CA ILE A 288 12.19 16.26 -1.70
C ILE A 288 12.14 17.10 -2.98
N ASP A 289 13.16 16.98 -3.82
CA ASP A 289 13.20 17.59 -5.14
C ASP A 289 11.94 17.21 -5.96
N PRO A 290 11.28 18.15 -6.64
CA PRO A 290 10.11 17.88 -7.46
C PRO A 290 10.27 16.72 -8.45
N GLU A 291 11.45 16.55 -9.04
CA GLU A 291 11.75 15.45 -9.97
C GLU A 291 11.73 14.07 -9.30
N LEU A 292 11.98 14.02 -7.98
CA LEU A 292 11.96 12.79 -7.18
C LEU A 292 10.63 12.56 -6.44
N ARG A 293 9.62 13.40 -6.67
CA ARG A 293 8.28 13.26 -6.13
C ARG A 293 7.18 13.54 -7.15
N PRO A 294 7.21 12.91 -8.35
CA PRO A 294 6.09 13.04 -9.27
C PRO A 294 4.80 12.52 -8.62
N ALA A 295 3.67 12.88 -9.21
CA ALA A 295 2.40 12.32 -8.78
C ALA A 295 2.40 10.79 -8.91
N THR A 296 1.77 10.10 -7.96
CA THR A 296 1.36 8.72 -8.19
C THR A 296 0.11 8.72 -9.05
N HIS A 297 0.09 7.95 -10.14
CA HIS A 297 -0.97 8.01 -11.15
C HIS A 297 -1.30 6.65 -11.79
N ASP A 298 -2.47 6.57 -12.42
CA ASP A 298 -2.96 5.35 -13.09
C ASP A 298 -2.91 4.12 -12.17
N VAL A 299 -3.58 4.23 -11.01
CA VAL A 299 -3.63 3.18 -9.98
C VAL A 299 -4.96 2.45 -10.05
N LEU A 300 -4.91 1.13 -10.22
CA LEU A 300 -6.08 0.25 -10.16
C LEU A 300 -5.98 -0.70 -8.98
N ILE A 301 -6.94 -0.60 -8.06
CA ILE A 301 -7.13 -1.51 -6.92
C ILE A 301 -8.45 -2.22 -7.15
N SER A 302 -8.44 -3.55 -7.32
CA SER A 302 -9.68 -4.26 -7.63
C SER A 302 -9.72 -5.67 -7.07
N HIS A 303 -10.93 -6.12 -6.71
CA HIS A 303 -11.21 -7.45 -6.16
C HIS A 303 -10.38 -7.77 -4.92
N CYS A 304 -10.01 -6.75 -4.14
CA CYS A 304 -9.21 -6.91 -2.93
C CYS A 304 -10.09 -7.06 -1.68
N TYR A 305 -9.57 -7.78 -0.70
CA TYR A 305 -10.15 -7.91 0.63
C TYR A 305 -9.24 -7.22 1.64
N MET A 306 -9.74 -6.18 2.29
CA MET A 306 -9.07 -5.45 3.37
C MET A 306 -9.78 -5.78 4.67
N HIS A 307 -9.02 -6.37 5.59
CA HIS A 307 -9.50 -6.79 6.88
C HIS A 307 -8.62 -6.21 7.98
N ASP A 308 -9.22 -5.53 8.95
CA ASP A 308 -8.49 -4.73 9.93
C ASP A 308 -7.72 -3.56 9.26
N GLY A 309 -6.83 -2.90 9.99
CA GLY A 309 -6.05 -1.76 9.50
C GLY A 309 -6.70 -0.39 9.77
N HIS A 310 -5.87 0.66 9.75
CA HIS A 310 -6.31 2.03 10.02
C HIS A 310 -7.07 2.68 8.87
N GLY A 311 -6.97 2.12 7.67
CA GLY A 311 -7.71 2.51 6.48
C GLY A 311 -7.57 1.47 5.39
N ALA A 312 -8.65 1.18 4.66
CA ALA A 312 -8.61 0.22 3.58
C ALA A 312 -7.81 0.77 2.40
N VAL A 313 -8.16 1.96 1.90
CA VAL A 313 -7.39 2.70 0.90
C VAL A 313 -7.16 4.13 1.39
N VAL A 314 -5.90 4.50 1.47
CA VAL A 314 -5.46 5.76 2.06
C VAL A 314 -4.67 6.59 1.05
N LEU A 315 -4.97 7.86 0.96
CA LEU A 315 -4.26 8.83 0.14
C LEU A 315 -3.43 9.73 1.07
N GLY A 316 -2.12 9.60 0.99
CA GLY A 316 -1.18 10.32 1.85
C GLY A 316 -0.82 9.56 3.15
N SER A 317 -0.24 10.27 4.14
CA SER A 317 -0.09 11.75 4.26
C SER A 317 1.00 12.36 3.35
N GLU A 318 1.99 11.60 2.95
CA GLU A 318 3.09 12.00 2.07
C GLU A 318 2.59 12.06 0.63
N ALA A 319 1.97 13.17 0.22
CA ALA A 319 1.35 13.32 -1.09
C ALA A 319 1.71 14.66 -1.75
N ALA A 320 2.95 15.15 -1.56
CA ALA A 320 3.37 16.44 -2.08
C ALA A 320 3.46 16.50 -3.62
N GLY A 321 3.61 15.38 -4.29
CA GLY A 321 3.54 15.28 -5.75
C GLY A 321 2.11 15.15 -6.30
N GLY A 322 1.13 14.87 -5.44
CA GLY A 322 -0.26 14.60 -5.83
C GLY A 322 -0.54 13.11 -6.10
N ILE A 323 -1.83 12.80 -6.21
CA ILE A 323 -2.34 11.46 -6.55
C ILE A 323 -3.42 11.65 -7.61
N LYS A 324 -3.30 10.96 -8.75
CA LYS A 324 -4.17 11.16 -9.90
C LYS A 324 -4.66 9.83 -10.47
N ASP A 325 -5.87 9.84 -11.01
CA ASP A 325 -6.41 8.73 -11.78
C ASP A 325 -6.32 7.39 -11.03
N LEU A 326 -6.92 7.35 -9.83
CA LEU A 326 -6.98 6.17 -8.98
C LEU A 326 -8.39 5.60 -8.98
N THR A 327 -8.51 4.31 -9.29
CA THR A 327 -9.77 3.57 -9.24
C THR A 327 -9.68 2.42 -8.23
N VAL A 328 -10.65 2.39 -7.31
CA VAL A 328 -10.87 1.28 -6.38
C VAL A 328 -12.21 0.65 -6.71
N SER A 329 -12.21 -0.63 -7.07
CA SER A 329 -13.45 -1.27 -7.51
C SER A 329 -13.61 -2.71 -7.03
N LYS A 330 -14.86 -3.12 -6.78
CA LYS A 330 -15.23 -4.51 -6.45
C LYS A 330 -14.43 -5.07 -5.27
N CYS A 331 -14.25 -4.25 -4.23
CA CYS A 331 -13.51 -4.61 -3.02
C CYS A 331 -14.46 -4.84 -1.84
N LEU A 332 -13.97 -5.60 -0.86
CA LEU A 332 -14.61 -5.81 0.43
C LEU A 332 -13.71 -5.24 1.53
N PHE A 333 -14.24 -4.32 2.34
CA PHE A 333 -13.57 -3.79 3.51
C PHE A 333 -14.30 -4.27 4.76
N GLU A 334 -13.57 -4.86 5.69
CA GLU A 334 -14.14 -5.43 6.90
C GLU A 334 -13.31 -5.02 8.11
N ARG A 335 -13.93 -4.42 9.11
CA ARG A 335 -13.30 -3.98 10.36
C ARG A 335 -12.09 -3.05 10.22
N THR A 336 -11.98 -2.33 9.10
CA THR A 336 -11.01 -1.24 8.99
C THR A 336 -11.52 -0.01 9.76
N ASP A 337 -10.61 0.78 10.33
CA ASP A 337 -11.06 2.01 11.00
C ASP A 337 -11.73 2.98 10.01
N ARG A 338 -11.25 3.02 8.77
CA ARG A 338 -11.80 3.86 7.69
C ARG A 338 -11.79 3.11 6.35
N GLY A 339 -12.79 3.39 5.52
CA GLY A 339 -12.84 2.86 4.15
C GLY A 339 -11.90 3.63 3.22
N LEU A 340 -12.33 4.79 2.70
CA LEU A 340 -11.44 5.76 2.09
C LEU A 340 -10.93 6.72 3.17
N ARG A 341 -9.61 6.94 3.19
CA ARG A 341 -8.97 7.89 4.11
C ARG A 341 -8.03 8.83 3.37
N VAL A 342 -8.39 10.11 3.25
CA VAL A 342 -7.49 11.14 2.75
C VAL A 342 -6.81 11.85 3.92
N LYS A 343 -5.47 11.86 3.91
CA LYS A 343 -4.62 12.54 4.90
C LYS A 343 -3.83 13.65 4.20
N THR A 344 -4.26 14.90 4.33
CA THR A 344 -3.51 16.05 3.82
C THR A 344 -3.49 17.18 4.84
N ARG A 345 -2.72 18.23 4.58
CA ARG A 345 -2.61 19.40 5.46
C ARG A 345 -1.88 20.54 4.78
N ARG A 346 -1.99 21.75 5.33
CA ARG A 346 -1.09 22.86 4.95
C ARG A 346 0.36 22.41 5.09
N GLY A 347 1.22 22.82 4.16
CA GLY A 347 2.62 22.39 4.11
C GLY A 347 2.87 21.17 3.21
N ARG A 348 1.84 20.59 2.57
CA ARG A 348 2.05 19.50 1.58
C ARG A 348 2.44 20.03 0.21
N GLY A 349 2.08 21.25 -0.14
CA GLY A 349 2.47 21.89 -1.40
C GLY A 349 1.33 22.03 -2.39
N LYS A 350 1.50 22.96 -3.32
CA LYS A 350 0.51 23.25 -4.37
C LYS A 350 0.28 22.10 -5.35
N ASP A 351 1.30 21.24 -5.51
CA ASP A 351 1.23 20.05 -6.37
C ASP A 351 0.54 18.86 -5.66
N ALA A 352 0.32 18.96 -4.36
CA ALA A 352 -0.39 17.98 -3.54
C ALA A 352 -1.89 18.01 -3.83
N VAL A 353 -2.27 17.57 -5.02
CA VAL A 353 -3.66 17.51 -5.48
C VAL A 353 -4.08 16.07 -5.67
N ASN A 354 -5.16 15.67 -4.98
CA ASN A 354 -5.81 14.39 -5.19
C ASN A 354 -6.95 14.58 -6.19
N GLU A 355 -6.86 14.02 -7.38
CA GLU A 355 -7.81 14.24 -8.49
C GLU A 355 -8.04 12.97 -9.31
N GLY A 356 -9.25 12.82 -9.88
CA GLY A 356 -9.61 11.64 -10.67
C GLY A 356 -9.74 10.38 -9.82
N ILE A 357 -10.24 10.52 -8.59
CA ILE A 357 -10.37 9.40 -7.64
C ILE A 357 -11.76 8.82 -7.74
N THR A 358 -11.85 7.51 -7.97
CA THR A 358 -13.12 6.78 -8.08
C THR A 358 -13.13 5.56 -7.17
N PHE A 359 -14.22 5.43 -6.40
CA PHE A 359 -14.53 4.25 -5.61
C PHE A 359 -15.87 3.71 -6.07
N GLU A 360 -15.91 2.46 -6.52
CA GLU A 360 -17.11 1.88 -7.10
C GLU A 360 -17.29 0.40 -6.76
N HIS A 361 -18.55 -0.03 -6.63
CA HIS A 361 -18.91 -1.43 -6.38
C HIS A 361 -18.23 -2.00 -5.13
N ILE A 362 -18.28 -1.27 -4.00
CA ILE A 362 -17.61 -1.65 -2.76
C ILE A 362 -18.61 -2.06 -1.71
N ARG A 363 -18.27 -3.08 -0.94
CA ARG A 363 -18.98 -3.49 0.26
C ARG A 363 -18.08 -3.26 1.46
N MET A 364 -18.66 -2.66 2.52
CA MET A 364 -17.99 -2.38 3.78
C MET A 364 -18.82 -2.97 4.92
N ASP A 365 -18.17 -3.64 5.85
CA ASP A 365 -18.81 -4.16 7.06
C ASP A 365 -17.95 -3.85 8.29
N GLU A 366 -18.58 -3.36 9.36
CA GLU A 366 -17.89 -2.91 10.58
C GLU A 366 -16.79 -1.88 10.33
N VAL A 367 -16.87 -1.09 9.24
CA VAL A 367 -15.96 0.04 8.99
C VAL A 367 -16.39 1.22 9.85
N LEU A 368 -15.50 1.68 10.76
CA LEU A 368 -15.89 2.67 11.76
C LEU A 368 -16.33 4.01 11.15
N THR A 369 -15.65 4.47 10.07
CA THR A 369 -16.04 5.64 9.28
C THR A 369 -15.76 5.39 7.80
N PRO A 370 -16.76 5.12 6.96
CA PRO A 370 -16.57 4.78 5.54
C PRO A 370 -15.77 5.79 4.73
N PHE A 371 -16.04 7.09 4.91
CA PHE A 371 -15.46 8.13 4.07
C PHE A 371 -14.84 9.25 4.92
N VAL A 372 -13.54 9.43 4.82
CA VAL A 372 -12.80 10.45 5.60
C VAL A 372 -11.91 11.28 4.69
N VAL A 373 -12.15 12.60 4.67
CA VAL A 373 -11.24 13.60 4.08
C VAL A 373 -10.76 14.52 5.19
N ASN A 374 -9.46 14.49 5.50
CA ASN A 374 -8.87 15.28 6.56
C ASN A 374 -7.75 16.18 6.02
N SER A 375 -8.02 17.48 5.93
CA SER A 375 -7.04 18.51 5.53
C SER A 375 -6.30 19.17 6.72
N PHE A 376 -6.35 18.56 7.90
CA PHE A 376 -5.71 19.03 9.13
C PHE A 376 -4.90 17.93 9.83
N TYR A 377 -4.33 17.01 9.05
CA TYR A 377 -3.59 15.86 9.58
C TYR A 377 -2.40 16.28 10.44
N PHE A 378 -2.24 15.72 11.66
CA PHE A 378 -1.33 16.23 12.68
C PHE A 378 -0.07 15.39 12.96
N CYS A 379 0.15 14.25 12.30
CA CYS A 379 1.20 13.32 12.73
C CYS A 379 2.65 13.74 12.43
N ASP A 380 2.87 14.77 11.61
CA ASP A 380 4.21 15.34 11.41
C ASP A 380 4.67 16.20 12.61
N LYS A 381 5.96 16.48 12.68
CA LYS A 381 6.58 17.29 13.74
C LYS A 381 5.90 18.64 13.95
N ASP A 382 5.49 19.32 12.86
CA ASP A 382 4.78 20.60 12.86
C ASP A 382 3.27 20.45 12.75
N GLY A 383 2.74 19.24 12.73
CA GLY A 383 1.33 18.94 12.46
C GLY A 383 0.34 19.55 13.47
N LYS A 384 0.78 19.81 14.70
CA LYS A 384 -0.04 20.40 15.78
C LYS A 384 0.15 21.92 15.92
N THR A 385 0.87 22.55 15.00
CA THR A 385 1.05 24.01 15.01
C THR A 385 -0.22 24.74 14.58
N ASP A 386 -0.36 26.01 14.97
CA ASP A 386 -1.47 26.86 14.56
C ASP A 386 -1.56 26.98 13.03
N TYR A 387 -0.44 27.00 12.32
CA TYR A 387 -0.42 27.01 10.86
C TYR A 387 -1.18 25.81 10.26
N VAL A 388 -0.96 24.63 10.77
CA VAL A 388 -1.62 23.41 10.25
C VAL A 388 -3.06 23.31 10.76
N GLN A 389 -3.31 23.62 12.03
CA GLN A 389 -4.59 23.36 12.69
C GLN A 389 -5.61 24.51 12.65
N SER A 390 -5.20 25.74 12.25
CA SER A 390 -6.12 26.87 12.14
C SER A 390 -7.32 26.52 11.25
N ARG A 391 -8.52 26.83 11.76
CA ARG A 391 -9.78 26.71 11.02
C ARG A 391 -10.14 27.98 10.25
N GLU A 392 -9.37 29.04 10.43
CA GLU A 392 -9.49 30.28 9.67
C GLU A 392 -8.78 30.17 8.32
N ALA A 393 -9.28 30.92 7.32
CA ALA A 393 -8.66 30.97 6.00
C ALA A 393 -7.29 31.66 6.09
N LEU A 394 -6.26 30.99 5.58
CA LEU A 394 -4.91 31.55 5.45
C LEU A 394 -4.63 31.95 3.99
N PRO A 395 -3.63 32.81 3.74
CA PRO A 395 -3.23 33.10 2.37
C PRO A 395 -2.81 31.81 1.63
N VAL A 396 -3.29 31.66 0.40
CA VAL A 396 -2.87 30.57 -0.50
C VAL A 396 -1.44 30.82 -0.97
N ASP A 397 -0.57 29.87 -0.75
CA ASP A 397 0.84 29.90 -1.16
C ASP A 397 1.28 28.54 -1.76
N ASP A 398 2.57 28.44 -2.12
CA ASP A 398 3.15 27.20 -2.69
C ASP A 398 3.11 25.99 -1.74
N ARG A 399 2.70 26.16 -0.48
CA ARG A 399 2.55 25.10 0.51
C ARG A 399 1.10 24.68 0.72
N THR A 400 0.16 25.32 0.05
CA THR A 400 -1.28 25.06 0.19
C THR A 400 -1.69 23.88 -0.72
N PRO A 401 -2.15 22.74 -0.18
CA PRO A 401 -2.60 21.61 -0.98
C PRO A 401 -3.97 21.86 -1.60
N GLY A 402 -4.27 21.13 -2.67
CA GLY A 402 -5.58 21.09 -3.30
C GLY A 402 -6.29 19.75 -3.11
N PHE A 403 -7.59 19.74 -3.39
CA PHE A 403 -8.38 18.53 -3.47
C PHE A 403 -9.35 18.65 -4.65
N GLY A 404 -9.20 17.76 -5.63
CA GLY A 404 -9.99 17.73 -6.85
C GLY A 404 -11.35 17.08 -6.67
N ALA A 405 -11.75 16.30 -7.68
CA ALA A 405 -13.01 15.57 -7.65
C ALA A 405 -12.80 14.11 -7.21
N THR A 406 -13.70 13.62 -6.36
CA THR A 406 -13.79 12.20 -5.99
C THR A 406 -15.21 11.71 -6.15
N THR A 407 -15.37 10.51 -6.71
CA THR A 407 -16.66 9.84 -6.94
C THR A 407 -16.73 8.55 -6.14
N PHE A 408 -17.85 8.36 -5.45
CA PHE A 408 -18.24 7.15 -4.74
C PHE A 408 -19.51 6.63 -5.40
N CYS A 409 -19.49 5.40 -5.93
CA CYS A 409 -20.60 4.86 -6.71
C CYS A 409 -20.89 3.40 -6.34
N ASP A 410 -22.16 3.04 -6.13
CA ASP A 410 -22.58 1.70 -5.73
C ASP A 410 -21.78 1.16 -4.52
N ILE A 411 -21.98 1.82 -3.38
CA ILE A 411 -21.31 1.45 -2.12
C ILE A 411 -22.34 1.12 -1.05
N GLU A 412 -22.18 -0.02 -0.42
CA GLU A 412 -22.94 -0.43 0.74
C GLU A 412 -22.00 -0.54 1.94
N ALA A 413 -22.29 0.21 2.99
CA ALA A 413 -21.52 0.22 4.24
C ALA A 413 -22.47 -0.13 5.40
N THR A 414 -22.23 -1.28 6.00
CA THR A 414 -23.07 -1.80 7.10
C THR A 414 -22.30 -1.80 8.41
N ASN A 415 -23.05 -1.75 9.52
CA ASN A 415 -22.49 -1.80 10.87
C ASN A 415 -21.40 -0.72 11.13
N CYS A 416 -21.58 0.49 10.60
CA CYS A 416 -20.68 1.60 10.85
C CYS A 416 -20.82 2.11 12.29
N HIS A 417 -19.82 2.84 12.80
CA HIS A 417 -19.82 3.29 14.20
C HIS A 417 -19.88 4.82 14.34
N ALA A 418 -18.91 5.54 13.78
CA ALA A 418 -18.72 6.96 14.10
C ALA A 418 -19.58 7.90 13.28
N ALA A 419 -19.39 7.90 11.98
CA ALA A 419 -20.11 8.76 11.05
C ALA A 419 -20.19 8.11 9.66
N ALA A 420 -21.23 8.43 8.90
CA ALA A 420 -21.33 8.02 7.51
C ALA A 420 -20.19 8.63 6.68
N ALA A 421 -19.90 9.92 6.87
CA ALA A 421 -18.73 10.57 6.29
C ALA A 421 -18.23 11.71 7.19
N TYR A 422 -16.90 11.87 7.25
CA TYR A 422 -16.24 12.99 7.93
C TYR A 422 -15.31 13.73 6.96
N ILE A 423 -15.71 14.92 6.53
CA ILE A 423 -15.04 15.65 5.44
C ILE A 423 -14.65 17.04 5.94
N THR A 424 -13.36 17.33 5.97
CA THR A 424 -12.82 18.64 6.36
C THR A 424 -11.80 19.13 5.36
N GLY A 425 -12.23 20.01 4.45
CA GLY A 425 -11.36 20.77 3.56
C GLY A 425 -10.70 21.96 4.26
N LEU A 426 -9.72 22.58 3.61
CA LEU A 426 -9.19 23.89 4.06
C LEU A 426 -10.16 25.01 3.67
N PRO A 427 -10.36 26.05 4.52
CA PRO A 427 -11.25 27.15 4.16
C PRO A 427 -10.77 27.96 2.95
N GLU A 428 -9.44 28.10 2.76
CA GLU A 428 -8.82 28.76 1.62
C GLU A 428 -8.66 27.86 0.38
N SER A 429 -8.71 26.52 0.55
CA SER A 429 -8.59 25.53 -0.52
C SER A 429 -9.62 24.41 -0.30
N LYS A 430 -10.88 24.74 -0.61
CA LYS A 430 -12.01 23.84 -0.42
C LYS A 430 -11.88 22.57 -1.27
N VAL A 431 -12.38 21.46 -0.76
CA VAL A 431 -12.62 20.26 -1.56
C VAL A 431 -13.48 20.61 -2.77
N THR A 432 -13.01 20.32 -3.98
CA THR A 432 -13.66 20.80 -5.20
C THR A 432 -15.01 20.14 -5.44
N ARG A 433 -15.07 18.81 -5.40
CA ARG A 433 -16.32 18.07 -5.56
C ARG A 433 -16.23 16.68 -4.93
N LEU A 434 -17.27 16.32 -4.21
CA LEU A 434 -17.51 14.94 -3.78
C LEU A 434 -18.86 14.51 -4.33
N THR A 435 -18.88 13.42 -5.08
CA THR A 435 -20.09 12.80 -5.63
C THR A 435 -20.32 11.47 -4.93
N PHE A 436 -21.49 11.31 -4.32
CA PHE A 436 -21.99 10.05 -3.77
C PHE A 436 -23.18 9.64 -4.61
N GLN A 437 -23.09 8.48 -5.25
CA GLN A 437 -24.13 7.94 -6.11
C GLN A 437 -24.43 6.51 -5.70
N ASP A 438 -25.71 6.21 -5.45
CA ASP A 438 -26.15 4.87 -5.02
C ASP A 438 -25.34 4.38 -3.80
N VAL A 439 -25.33 5.18 -2.72
CA VAL A 439 -24.58 4.91 -1.48
C VAL A 439 -25.57 4.64 -0.34
N HIS A 440 -25.41 3.51 0.33
CA HIS A 440 -26.20 3.13 1.49
C HIS A 440 -25.29 2.91 2.70
N VAL A 441 -25.60 3.59 3.82
CA VAL A 441 -24.84 3.47 5.08
C VAL A 441 -25.80 3.13 6.21
N THR A 442 -25.46 2.10 6.98
CA THR A 442 -26.17 1.73 8.22
C THR A 442 -25.20 1.65 9.40
N PHE A 443 -25.71 1.85 10.60
CA PHE A 443 -24.91 1.81 11.81
C PHE A 443 -25.20 0.55 12.62
N ALA A 444 -24.16 0.10 13.37
CA ALA A 444 -24.30 -1.00 14.32
C ALA A 444 -25.24 -0.61 15.47
N ASP A 445 -26.04 -1.56 15.96
CA ASP A 445 -26.91 -1.35 17.15
C ASP A 445 -26.08 -1.01 18.39
N ASP A 446 -24.90 -1.61 18.52
CA ASP A 446 -23.93 -1.43 19.59
C ASP A 446 -22.74 -0.53 19.19
N ALA A 447 -22.99 0.43 18.27
CA ALA A 447 -21.96 1.34 17.79
C ALA A 447 -21.22 2.06 18.93
N GLU A 448 -19.91 2.05 18.89
CA GLU A 448 -19.04 2.69 19.87
C GLU A 448 -18.49 4.02 19.35
N PRO A 449 -18.26 4.99 20.26
CA PRO A 449 -17.63 6.27 19.87
C PRO A 449 -16.24 6.08 19.30
N PHE A 450 -15.95 6.75 18.16
CA PHE A 450 -14.65 6.71 17.53
C PHE A 450 -14.24 8.09 16.98
N VAL A 451 -12.94 8.38 16.95
CA VAL A 451 -12.39 9.61 16.38
C VAL A 451 -12.16 9.42 14.87
N PRO A 452 -12.98 10.04 14.00
CA PRO A 452 -12.92 9.77 12.56
C PRO A 452 -11.64 10.25 11.90
N ALA A 453 -11.03 11.33 12.41
CA ALA A 453 -9.88 11.98 11.79
C ALA A 453 -8.81 12.39 12.79
N MET A 454 -7.54 12.23 12.42
CA MET A 454 -6.37 12.64 13.21
C MET A 454 -6.09 14.13 13.00
N ALA A 455 -6.90 15.00 13.64
CA ALA A 455 -6.76 16.46 13.68
C ALA A 455 -7.05 16.96 15.08
N CYS A 456 -6.53 18.14 15.44
CA CYS A 456 -6.79 18.73 16.75
C CYS A 456 -8.26 19.14 16.88
N GLY A 457 -8.85 18.90 18.07
CA GLY A 457 -10.23 19.28 18.37
C GLY A 457 -11.30 18.39 17.72
N VAL A 458 -10.94 17.21 17.24
CA VAL A 458 -11.91 16.21 16.78
C VAL A 458 -12.20 15.26 17.93
N GLU A 459 -13.43 15.28 18.40
CA GLU A 459 -13.88 14.44 19.50
C GLU A 459 -14.43 13.10 18.98
N PRO A 460 -14.41 12.05 19.82
CA PRO A 460 -15.11 10.81 19.50
C PRO A 460 -16.59 11.07 19.21
N MET A 461 -17.13 10.43 18.18
CA MET A 461 -18.53 10.52 17.80
C MET A 461 -19.12 9.14 17.49
N VAL A 462 -20.44 9.06 17.54
CA VAL A 462 -21.17 7.82 17.28
C VAL A 462 -22.39 8.11 16.40
N ARG A 463 -22.62 7.26 15.41
CA ARG A 463 -23.79 7.28 14.49
C ARG A 463 -24.13 8.66 13.94
N GLN A 464 -23.13 9.43 13.50
CA GLN A 464 -23.38 10.71 12.85
C GLN A 464 -23.62 10.53 11.34
N GLY A 465 -24.44 11.40 10.77
CA GLY A 465 -24.64 11.46 9.32
C GLY A 465 -23.39 11.91 8.56
N ILE A 466 -23.57 12.68 7.49
CA ILE A 466 -22.46 13.29 6.74
C ILE A 466 -22.08 14.63 7.41
N ILE A 467 -20.86 14.73 7.90
CA ILE A 467 -20.25 15.97 8.36
C ILE A 467 -19.35 16.49 7.26
N ALA A 468 -19.66 17.67 6.70
CA ALA A 468 -18.88 18.24 5.61
C ALA A 468 -18.55 19.72 5.86
N GLN A 469 -17.26 20.06 5.84
CA GLN A 469 -16.74 21.41 6.04
C GLN A 469 -15.81 21.81 4.90
N ASN A 470 -15.97 23.04 4.39
CA ASN A 470 -15.15 23.62 3.33
C ASN A 470 -15.16 22.79 2.04
N VAL A 471 -16.33 22.58 1.47
CA VAL A 471 -16.57 21.83 0.22
C VAL A 471 -17.25 22.75 -0.79
N LYS A 472 -16.76 22.80 -2.04
CA LYS A 472 -17.42 23.57 -3.10
C LYS A 472 -18.71 22.90 -3.57
N VAL A 473 -18.65 21.60 -3.90
CA VAL A 473 -19.83 20.87 -4.36
C VAL A 473 -19.93 19.53 -3.62
N LEU A 474 -21.01 19.33 -2.92
CA LEU A 474 -21.43 18.03 -2.37
C LEU A 474 -22.64 17.54 -3.19
N ASP A 475 -22.45 16.46 -3.93
CA ASP A 475 -23.43 15.90 -4.87
C ASP A 475 -23.88 14.54 -4.34
N LEU A 476 -25.15 14.45 -3.95
CA LEU A 476 -25.77 13.30 -3.30
C LEU A 476 -26.90 12.77 -4.19
N GLN A 477 -26.67 11.66 -4.88
CA GLN A 477 -27.59 11.00 -5.80
C GLN A 477 -27.96 9.63 -5.24
N ASN A 478 -29.23 9.44 -4.85
CA ASN A 478 -29.69 8.21 -4.23
C ASN A 478 -28.81 7.77 -3.05
N VAL A 479 -28.62 8.66 -2.07
CA VAL A 479 -27.85 8.40 -0.85
C VAL A 479 -28.83 8.13 0.30
N VAL A 480 -28.65 6.99 0.97
CA VAL A 480 -29.49 6.56 2.09
C VAL A 480 -28.59 6.35 3.31
N ILE A 481 -28.94 6.98 4.43
CA ILE A 481 -28.27 6.80 5.72
C ILE A 481 -29.32 6.39 6.72
N GLU A 482 -29.16 5.26 7.37
CA GLU A 482 -30.14 4.73 8.32
C GLU A 482 -29.51 4.48 9.70
N GLY A 483 -30.21 4.86 10.75
CA GLY A 483 -29.80 4.63 12.13
C GLY A 483 -28.86 5.69 12.69
N GLN A 484 -28.70 6.84 12.02
CA GLN A 484 -27.92 7.97 12.53
C GLN A 484 -28.62 8.66 13.72
N ASP A 485 -27.83 9.21 14.62
CA ASP A 485 -28.28 10.07 15.70
C ASP A 485 -28.23 11.54 15.25
N GLY A 486 -29.38 12.24 15.22
CA GLY A 486 -29.47 13.65 14.85
C GLY A 486 -29.61 13.91 13.35
N GLU A 487 -28.98 14.98 12.87
CA GLU A 487 -29.13 15.43 11.48
C GLU A 487 -28.36 14.54 10.50
N GLU A 488 -29.00 14.23 9.36
CA GLU A 488 -28.36 13.49 8.26
C GLU A 488 -27.17 14.25 7.66
N LEU A 489 -27.29 15.57 7.54
CA LEU A 489 -26.24 16.46 7.00
C LEU A 489 -25.89 17.56 7.99
N GLN A 490 -24.62 17.61 8.40
CA GLN A 490 -24.05 18.70 9.19
C GLN A 490 -23.04 19.45 8.31
N LEU A 491 -23.46 20.61 7.80
CA LEU A 491 -22.72 21.33 6.76
C LEU A 491 -22.19 22.67 7.25
N GLN A 492 -20.91 22.93 6.98
CA GLN A 492 -20.28 24.22 7.26
C GLN A 492 -19.47 24.69 6.05
N ASN A 493 -19.72 25.91 5.56
CA ASN A 493 -18.99 26.49 4.43
C ASN A 493 -18.99 25.58 3.16
N VAL A 494 -20.15 24.99 2.86
CA VAL A 494 -20.42 24.20 1.65
C VAL A 494 -21.12 25.12 0.64
N ASP A 495 -20.51 25.33 -0.55
CA ASP A 495 -21.04 26.30 -1.51
C ASP A 495 -22.29 25.82 -2.21
N LYS A 496 -22.35 24.51 -2.53
CA LYS A 496 -23.47 23.91 -3.24
C LYS A 496 -23.71 22.47 -2.79
N VAL A 497 -24.96 22.15 -2.48
CA VAL A 497 -25.46 20.78 -2.29
C VAL A 497 -26.41 20.44 -3.44
N ILE A 498 -26.20 19.30 -4.09
CA ILE A 498 -27.06 18.74 -5.09
C ILE A 498 -27.66 17.47 -4.48
N ARG A 499 -28.99 17.31 -4.58
CA ARG A 499 -29.70 16.09 -4.17
C ARG A 499 -30.61 15.63 -5.30
N ALA A 500 -30.57 14.32 -5.63
CA ALA A 500 -31.42 13.70 -6.62
C ALA A 500 -31.86 12.29 -6.17
#